data_b34400490fb6eb313994f370b587cbf9
#
_entry.id   b34400490fb6eb313994f370b587cbf9
#
_cell.length_a   1.000
_cell.length_b   1.000
_cell.length_c   1.000
_cell.angle_alpha   90.00
_cell.angle_beta   90.00
_cell.angle_gamma   90.00
#
_symmetry.space_group_name_H-M   'P 1'
#
loop_
_entity.id
_entity.type
_entity.pdbx_description
1 polymer ?
#
loop_
_entity_poly.entity_id
_entity_poly.type
_entity_poly.pdbx_seq_one_letter_code
_entity_poly.pdbx_strand_id
1 'polypeptide(L)' 'MEEFIIRTYTKKELALMYFPESYPRTAVNHLMAWIHLCTPLWNELLDMGYSKTSKAFSPKQVKAIVDYLGEPG' A
#
# COMPACT_ATOMS: atom_id res chain seq x y z
N MET A 1 -5.48 -15.82 -15.43
CA MET A 1 -5.70 -14.77 -14.42
C MET A 1 -4.43 -14.58 -13.61
N GLU A 2 -4.03 -13.34 -13.48
CA GLU A 2 -2.84 -13.02 -12.70
C GLU A 2 -3.22 -12.90 -11.22
N GLU A 3 -2.47 -13.60 -10.39
CA GLU A 3 -2.65 -13.48 -8.95
C GLU A 3 -1.76 -12.36 -8.44
N PHE A 4 -2.24 -11.64 -7.43
CA PHE A 4 -1.44 -10.63 -6.77
C PHE A 4 -0.32 -11.32 -5.98
N ILE A 5 0.91 -10.89 -6.21
CA ILE A 5 2.08 -11.49 -5.56
C ILE A 5 2.53 -10.59 -4.41
N ILE A 6 2.71 -11.19 -3.23
CA ILE A 6 3.23 -10.48 -2.07
C ILE A 6 4.75 -10.35 -2.23
N ARG A 7 5.21 -9.14 -2.49
CA ARG A 7 6.62 -8.80 -2.63
C ARG A 7 6.84 -7.34 -2.28
N THR A 8 8.07 -6.87 -2.37
CA THR A 8 8.35 -5.44 -2.21
C THR A 8 7.77 -4.65 -3.40
N TYR A 9 7.01 -3.62 -3.09
CA TYR A 9 6.50 -2.67 -4.10
C TYR A 9 6.88 -1.26 -3.67
N THR A 10 7.21 -0.41 -4.64
CA THR A 10 7.29 1.02 -4.33
C THR A 10 5.89 1.54 -4.06
N LYS A 11 5.80 2.67 -3.33
CA LYS A 11 4.49 3.29 -3.09
C LYS A 11 3.76 3.58 -4.39
N LYS A 12 4.49 4.06 -5.40
CA LYS A 12 3.95 4.36 -6.71
C LYS A 12 3.40 3.09 -7.38
N GLU A 13 4.18 2.03 -7.38
CA GLU A 13 3.76 0.77 -8.01
C GLU A 13 2.48 0.23 -7.38
N LEU A 14 2.47 0.12 -6.05
CA LEU A 14 1.30 -0.41 -5.37
C LEU A 14 0.09 0.50 -5.53
N ALA A 15 0.29 1.81 -5.42
CA ALA A 15 -0.79 2.78 -5.58
C ALA A 15 -1.43 2.70 -6.97
N LEU A 16 -0.61 2.53 -8.01
CA LEU A 16 -1.13 2.40 -9.38
C LEU A 16 -1.85 1.09 -9.61
N MET A 17 -1.55 0.06 -8.83
CA MET A 17 -2.31 -1.19 -8.89
C MET A 17 -3.72 -1.02 -8.31
N TYR A 18 -3.86 -0.20 -7.26
CA TYR A 18 -5.16 0.12 -6.67
C TYR A 18 -5.93 1.15 -7.49
N PHE A 19 -5.23 2.11 -8.08
CA PHE A 19 -5.83 3.21 -8.82
C PHE A 19 -5.16 3.35 -10.19
N PRO A 20 -5.38 2.38 -11.10
CA PRO A 20 -4.65 2.35 -12.39
C PRO A 20 -4.96 3.52 -13.33
N GLU A 21 -6.09 4.19 -13.13
CA GLU A 21 -6.49 5.30 -13.98
C GLU A 21 -6.05 6.67 -13.44
N SER A 22 -5.44 6.69 -12.27
CA SER A 22 -4.97 7.93 -11.64
C SER A 22 -3.54 8.23 -12.03
N TYR A 23 -3.16 9.51 -11.96
CA TYR A 23 -1.75 9.87 -12.05
C TYR A 23 -1.00 9.28 -10.85
N PRO A 24 0.29 8.94 -10.99
CA PRO A 24 1.04 8.31 -9.91
C PRO A 24 0.97 9.06 -8.58
N ARG A 25 1.12 10.37 -8.60
CA ARG A 25 1.06 11.18 -7.38
C ARG A 25 -0.33 11.12 -6.74
N THR A 26 -1.37 11.21 -7.54
CA THR A 26 -2.74 11.13 -7.05
C THR A 26 -3.03 9.74 -6.49
N ALA A 27 -2.56 8.69 -7.18
CA ALA A 27 -2.73 7.33 -6.72
C ALA A 27 -2.08 7.12 -5.36
N VAL A 28 -0.84 7.60 -5.17
CA VAL A 28 -0.13 7.50 -3.89
C VAL A 28 -0.90 8.23 -2.79
N ASN A 29 -1.38 9.44 -3.07
CA ASN A 29 -2.14 10.21 -2.09
C ASN A 29 -3.42 9.48 -1.68
N HIS A 30 -4.14 8.88 -2.62
CA HIS A 30 -5.35 8.11 -2.33
C HIS A 30 -5.04 6.88 -1.48
N LEU A 31 -4.01 6.13 -1.87
CA LEU A 31 -3.62 4.93 -1.12
C LEU A 31 -3.23 5.28 0.31
N MET A 32 -2.41 6.32 0.48
CA MET A 32 -1.99 6.74 1.81
C MET A 32 -3.17 7.24 2.65
N ALA A 33 -4.13 7.92 2.03
CA ALA A 33 -5.35 8.34 2.74
C ALA A 33 -6.13 7.14 3.25
N TRP A 34 -6.30 6.10 2.43
CA TRP A 34 -6.97 4.87 2.85
C TRP A 34 -6.25 4.20 4.01
N ILE A 35 -4.91 4.14 3.93
CA ILE A 35 -4.10 3.55 5.00
C ILE A 35 -4.26 4.32 6.30
N HIS A 36 -4.23 5.65 6.24
CA HIS A 36 -4.41 6.49 7.43
C HIS A 36 -5.81 6.36 8.03
N LEU A 37 -6.83 6.22 7.21
CA LEU A 37 -8.20 6.02 7.69
C LEU A 37 -8.38 4.67 8.38
N CYS A 38 -7.59 3.68 7.98
CA CYS A 38 -7.62 2.37 8.62
C CYS A 38 -6.61 2.35 9.77
N THR A 39 -7.02 2.83 10.93
CA THR A 39 -6.12 2.96 12.09
C THR A 39 -5.40 1.66 12.45
N PRO A 40 -6.04 0.49 12.50
CA PRO A 40 -5.33 -0.75 12.79
C PRO A 40 -4.21 -1.03 11.79
N LEU A 41 -4.47 -0.80 10.51
CA LEU A 41 -3.45 -0.99 9.47
C LEU A 41 -2.28 -0.01 9.67
N TRP A 42 -2.61 1.26 9.90
CA TRP A 42 -1.58 2.28 10.11
C TRP A 42 -0.66 1.91 11.28
N ASN A 43 -1.27 1.46 12.39
CA ASN A 43 -0.51 1.05 13.57
C ASN A 43 0.39 -0.15 13.27
N GLU A 44 -0.11 -1.14 12.52
CA GLU A 44 0.71 -2.29 12.13
C GLU A 44 1.90 -1.89 11.26
N LEU A 45 1.69 -0.97 10.31
CA LEU A 45 2.77 -0.49 9.46
C LEU A 45 3.85 0.20 10.28
N LEU A 46 3.46 1.02 11.26
CA LEU A 46 4.42 1.68 12.15
C LEU A 46 5.21 0.66 12.97
N ASP A 47 4.54 -0.37 13.46
CA ASP A 47 5.20 -1.44 14.21
C ASP A 47 6.21 -2.21 13.36
N MET A 48 5.99 -2.27 12.05
CA MET A 48 6.91 -2.90 11.10
C MET A 48 8.02 -1.96 10.62
N GLY A 49 8.15 -0.79 11.23
CA GLY A 49 9.21 0.15 10.90
C GLY A 49 8.91 1.09 9.74
N TYR A 50 7.67 1.16 9.31
CA TYR A 50 7.31 2.09 8.25
C TYR A 50 7.45 3.54 8.74
N SER A 51 7.96 4.43 7.87
CA SER A 51 8.08 5.85 8.17
C SER A 51 7.63 6.67 6.96
N LYS A 52 7.42 7.97 7.19
CA LYS A 52 7.03 8.90 6.12
C LYS A 52 8.06 8.99 5.01
N THR A 53 9.33 8.70 5.33
CA THR A 53 10.42 8.75 4.36
C THR A 53 10.56 7.45 3.57
N SER A 54 9.87 6.39 3.97
CA SER A 54 9.90 5.12 3.25
C SER A 54 9.31 5.30 1.85
N LYS A 55 10.01 4.83 0.84
CA LYS A 55 9.56 4.95 -0.55
C LYS A 55 8.93 3.67 -1.08
N ALA A 56 9.00 2.61 -0.30
CA ALA A 56 8.51 1.30 -0.69
C ALA A 56 7.90 0.58 0.50
N PHE A 57 7.11 -0.44 0.21
CA PHE A 57 6.54 -1.32 1.22
C PHE A 57 7.25 -2.68 1.13
N SER A 58 7.69 -3.19 2.29
CA SER A 58 8.25 -4.53 2.37
C SER A 58 7.15 -5.58 2.13
N PRO A 59 7.52 -6.85 1.84
CA PRO A 59 6.49 -7.88 1.67
C PRO A 59 5.54 -8.00 2.85
N LYS A 60 6.02 -7.87 4.08
CA LYS A 60 5.16 -7.91 5.26
C LYS A 60 4.18 -6.74 5.29
N GLN A 61 4.65 -5.56 4.92
CA GLN A 61 3.80 -4.36 4.86
C GLN A 61 2.76 -4.50 3.76
N VAL A 62 3.15 -5.02 2.59
CA VAL A 62 2.22 -5.29 1.49
C VAL A 62 1.14 -6.26 1.93
N LYS A 63 1.52 -7.33 2.63
CA LYS A 63 0.55 -8.31 3.13
C LYS A 63 -0.45 -7.65 4.07
N ALA A 64 0.00 -6.82 4.99
CA ALA A 64 -0.89 -6.11 5.90
C ALA A 64 -1.86 -5.21 5.15
N ILE A 65 -1.36 -4.46 4.17
CA ILE A 65 -2.21 -3.57 3.36
C ILE A 65 -3.28 -4.38 2.64
N VAL A 66 -2.91 -5.48 2.02
CA VAL A 66 -3.84 -6.34 1.29
C VAL A 66 -4.87 -6.97 2.23
N ASP A 67 -4.44 -7.39 3.43
CA ASP A 67 -5.34 -8.00 4.41
C ASP A 67 -6.44 -7.01 4.87
N TYR A 68 -6.11 -5.73 4.97
CA TYR A 68 -7.07 -4.72 5.42
C TYR A 68 -7.85 -4.08 4.27
N LEU A 69 -7.20 -3.79 3.15
CA LEU A 69 -7.80 -3.06 2.04
C LEU A 69 -8.28 -3.96 0.90
N GLY A 70 -7.87 -5.22 0.90
CA GLY A 70 -8.15 -6.14 -0.20
C GLY A 70 -7.08 -6.08 -1.27
N GLU A 71 -7.04 -7.07 -2.14
CA GLU A 71 -6.08 -7.10 -3.23
C GLU A 71 -6.44 -6.07 -4.30
N PRO A 72 -5.43 -5.42 -4.92
CA PRO A 72 -5.69 -4.49 -6.01
C PRO A 72 -6.16 -5.23 -7.26
N GLY A 73 -7.09 -4.61 -7.95
CA GLY A 73 -7.58 -5.18 -9.21
C GLY A 73 -9.06 -5.44 -9.28
#